data_332e969e74126dba81d6be206fdedebf
#
_entry.id   332e969e74126dba81d6be206fdedebf
#
_cell.length_a   1.000
_cell.length_b   1.000
_cell.length_c   1.000
_cell.angle_alpha   90.00
_cell.angle_beta   90.00
_cell.angle_gamma   90.00
#
_symmetry.space_group_name_H-M   'P 1'
#
loop_
_entity.id
_entity.type
_entity.pdbx_description
1 polymer ?
#
loop_
_entity_poly.entity_id
_entity_poly.type
_entity_poly.pdbx_seq_one_letter_code
_entity_poly.pdbx_strand_id
1 'polypeptide(L)'
;MKAEKYTDFFEEAEKSMSKDSIRRAEREANKIMLNLGLAELRKHAGHSQSEIPGYRQSSVSKIEARKDMKISTLVSYCLSLGLGVEINAVQVNQKGKSIKKNLLRIPS
;
A
#
# COMPACT_ATOMS: atom_id res chain seq x y z
N MET A 1 -2.78 -11.87 -20.02
CA MET A 1 -2.67 -11.45 -19.47
C MET A 1 -2.11 -11.59 -18.80
N LYS A 2 -1.54 -11.39 -18.59
CA LYS A 2 -1.48 -11.38 -18.12
C LYS A 2 -1.03 -11.71 -16.87
N ALA A 3 -1.37 -12.12 -16.12
CA ALA A 3 -1.04 -12.76 -14.88
C ALA A 3 -0.06 -13.90 -15.04
N GLU A 4 0.25 -14.29 -16.26
CA GLU A 4 1.12 -15.41 -16.50
C GLU A 4 2.51 -15.25 -15.92
N LYS A 5 3.09 -14.06 -16.06
CA LYS A 5 4.44 -13.82 -15.58
C LYS A 5 4.51 -13.90 -14.05
N TYR A 6 3.50 -13.38 -13.38
CA TYR A 6 3.43 -13.47 -11.93
C TYR A 6 3.19 -14.88 -11.47
N THR A 7 2.39 -15.63 -12.23
CA THR A 7 2.11 -17.01 -11.91
C THR A 7 3.39 -17.86 -11.96
N ASP A 8 4.22 -17.66 -13.00
CA ASP A 8 5.48 -18.40 -13.12
C ASP A 8 6.42 -18.07 -11.97
N PHE A 9 6.49 -16.81 -11.59
CA PHE A 9 7.31 -16.39 -10.46
C PHE A 9 6.90 -17.11 -9.19
N PHE A 10 5.61 -17.13 -8.91
CA PHE A 10 5.09 -17.77 -7.70
C PHE A 10 5.27 -19.27 -7.74
N GLU A 11 5.13 -19.90 -8.90
CA GLU A 11 5.36 -21.32 -9.02
C GLU A 11 6.79 -21.69 -8.69
N GLU A 12 7.75 -20.92 -9.19
CA GLU A 12 9.16 -21.16 -8.89
C GLU A 12 9.44 -20.98 -7.40
N ALA A 13 8.87 -19.96 -6.80
CA ALA A 13 9.03 -19.72 -5.38
C ALA A 13 8.45 -20.87 -4.56
N GLU A 14 7.33 -21.43 -5.01
CA GLU A 14 6.68 -22.53 -4.32
C GLU A 14 7.49 -23.82 -4.35
N LYS A 15 8.40 -23.95 -5.30
CA LYS A 15 9.28 -25.13 -5.35
C LYS A 15 10.28 -25.13 -4.21
N SER A 16 10.63 -23.95 -3.70
CA SER A 16 11.61 -23.83 -2.63
C SER A 16 10.99 -23.44 -1.29
N MET A 17 9.72 -22.99 -1.29
CA MET A 17 9.03 -22.52 -0.09
C MET A 17 7.58 -23.01 -0.11
N SER A 18 7.01 -23.16 1.10
CA SER A 18 5.59 -23.48 1.18
C SER A 18 4.77 -22.24 0.80
N LYS A 19 3.54 -22.48 0.34
CA LYS A 19 2.63 -21.39 0.01
C LYS A 19 2.37 -20.49 1.20
N ASP A 20 2.22 -21.08 2.37
CA ASP A 20 1.95 -20.31 3.57
C ASP A 20 3.10 -19.40 3.94
N SER A 21 4.34 -19.90 3.77
CA SER A 21 5.52 -19.09 4.04
C SER A 21 5.63 -17.93 3.08
N ILE A 22 5.33 -18.17 1.80
CA ILE A 22 5.35 -17.11 0.79
C ILE A 22 4.32 -16.05 1.11
N ARG A 23 3.09 -16.45 1.43
CA ARG A 23 2.02 -15.52 1.77
C ARG A 23 2.36 -14.68 2.98
N ARG A 24 2.97 -15.29 4.00
CA ARG A 24 3.37 -14.56 5.19
C ARG A 24 4.45 -13.53 4.87
N ALA A 25 5.44 -13.93 4.09
CA ALA A 25 6.53 -13.04 3.71
C ALA A 25 6.00 -11.83 2.93
N GLU A 26 5.09 -12.08 1.98
CA GLU A 26 4.49 -11.01 1.20
C GLU A 26 3.69 -10.05 2.07
N ARG A 27 2.90 -10.59 3.00
CA ARG A 27 2.10 -9.74 3.89
C ARG A 27 2.97 -8.87 4.78
N GLU A 28 4.03 -9.44 5.34
CA GLU A 28 4.93 -8.67 6.21
C GLU A 28 5.64 -7.57 5.44
N ALA A 29 6.12 -7.87 4.24
CA ALA A 29 6.77 -6.87 3.40
C ALA A 29 5.83 -5.72 3.05
N ASN A 30 4.59 -6.05 2.67
CA ASN A 30 3.60 -5.03 2.32
C ASN A 30 3.22 -4.18 3.51
N LYS A 31 3.08 -4.77 4.67
CA LYS A 31 2.76 -4.02 5.89
C LYS A 31 3.87 -3.03 6.24
N ILE A 32 5.12 -3.47 6.16
CA ILE A 32 6.26 -2.61 6.48
C ILE A 32 6.31 -1.44 5.50
N MET A 33 6.16 -1.71 4.21
CA MET A 33 6.20 -0.67 3.20
C MET A 33 5.07 0.35 3.38
N LEU A 34 3.87 -0.11 3.70
CA LEU A 34 2.75 0.80 3.92
C LEU A 34 2.99 1.72 5.11
N ASN A 35 3.45 1.17 6.22
CA ASN A 35 3.71 1.95 7.42
C ASN A 35 4.77 3.02 7.18
N LEU A 36 5.88 2.63 6.52
CA LEU A 36 6.94 3.57 6.18
C LEU A 36 6.41 4.65 5.24
N GLY A 37 5.58 4.25 4.28
CA GLY A 37 5.03 5.18 3.32
C GLY A 37 4.16 6.25 3.97
N LEU A 38 3.34 5.87 4.93
CA LEU A 38 2.46 6.83 5.60
C LEU A 38 3.24 7.83 6.43
N ALA A 39 4.25 7.38 7.17
CA ALA A 39 5.07 8.30 7.96
C ALA A 39 5.82 9.27 7.05
N GLU A 40 6.36 8.77 5.94
CA GLU A 40 7.04 9.62 4.97
C GLU A 40 6.10 10.65 4.37
N LEU A 41 4.89 10.24 4.00
CA LEU A 41 3.91 11.15 3.44
C LEU A 41 3.57 12.26 4.42
N ARG A 42 3.37 11.90 5.69
CA ARG A 42 3.08 12.89 6.73
C ARG A 42 4.21 13.90 6.85
N LYS A 43 5.44 13.43 6.87
CA LYS A 43 6.60 14.32 6.98
C LYS A 43 6.73 15.23 5.77
N HIS A 44 6.51 14.70 4.58
CA HIS A 44 6.52 15.49 3.35
C HIS A 44 5.43 16.56 3.36
N ALA A 45 4.29 16.27 3.95
CA ALA A 45 3.21 17.22 4.06
C ALA A 45 3.47 18.28 5.12
N GLY A 46 4.56 18.14 5.87
CA GLY A 46 4.97 19.14 6.85
C GLY A 46 4.27 19.02 8.19
N HIS A 47 3.73 17.84 8.51
CA HIS A 47 2.99 17.63 9.76
C HIS A 47 3.76 16.73 10.71
N SER A 48 3.76 17.09 12.00
CA SER A 48 4.12 16.15 13.04
C SER A 48 2.91 15.27 13.36
N GLN A 49 3.10 14.21 14.14
CA GLN A 49 2.00 13.32 14.51
C GLN A 49 0.91 14.05 15.30
N SER A 50 1.25 15.12 15.98
CA SER A 50 0.30 15.84 16.81
C SER A 50 -0.45 16.96 16.07
N GLU A 51 -0.12 17.19 14.80
CA GLU A 51 -0.64 18.35 14.06
C GLU A 51 -1.62 17.99 12.95
N ILE A 52 -2.07 16.75 12.88
CA ILE A 52 -2.96 16.34 11.79
C ILE A 52 -4.41 16.66 12.14
N PRO A 53 -5.10 17.47 11.30
CA PRO A 53 -6.48 17.84 11.59
C PRO A 53 -7.38 16.63 11.73
N GLY A 54 -8.20 16.63 12.78
CA GLY A 54 -9.17 15.55 13.00
C GLY A 54 -8.62 14.30 13.64
N TYR A 55 -7.32 14.28 13.96
CA TYR A 55 -6.68 13.10 14.56
C TYR A 55 -5.91 13.48 15.80
N ARG A 56 -5.99 12.62 16.83
CA ARG A 56 -5.11 12.73 17.98
C ARG A 56 -3.79 12.09 17.65
N GLN A 57 -2.71 12.51 18.30
CA GLN A 57 -1.40 11.93 18.08
C GLN A 57 -1.42 10.42 18.28
N SER A 58 -2.12 9.93 19.30
CA SER A 58 -2.20 8.50 19.55
C SER A 58 -2.87 7.76 18.41
N SER A 59 -3.87 8.37 17.76
CA SER A 59 -4.53 7.76 16.61
C SER A 59 -3.60 7.72 15.42
N VAL A 60 -2.86 8.79 15.18
CA VAL A 60 -1.89 8.85 14.09
C VAL A 60 -0.81 7.79 14.28
N SER A 61 -0.30 7.68 15.50
CA SER A 61 0.71 6.68 15.82
C SER A 61 0.19 5.27 15.55
N LYS A 62 -1.05 4.99 15.92
CA LYS A 62 -1.66 3.68 15.66
C LYS A 62 -1.84 3.42 14.18
N ILE A 63 -2.27 4.42 13.42
CA ILE A 63 -2.44 4.26 11.97
C ILE A 63 -1.10 3.95 11.31
N GLU A 64 -0.07 4.69 11.66
CA GLU A 64 1.25 4.49 11.07
C GLU A 64 1.89 3.18 11.48
N ALA A 65 1.49 2.64 12.62
CA ALA A 65 2.00 1.35 13.10
C ALA A 65 1.15 0.16 12.64
N ARG A 66 0.02 0.41 11.99
CA ARG A 66 -0.85 -0.69 11.56
C ARG A 66 -0.19 -1.56 10.52
N LYS A 67 -0.43 -2.85 10.65
CA LYS A 67 0.07 -3.83 9.69
C LYS A 67 -0.92 -4.06 8.56
N ASP A 68 -2.13 -3.52 8.69
CA ASP A 68 -3.16 -3.66 7.68
C ASP A 68 -4.19 -2.57 7.96
N MET A 69 -4.89 -2.09 6.92
CA MET A 69 -5.93 -1.09 7.13
C MET A 69 -6.93 -1.10 5.99
N LYS A 70 -8.11 -0.58 6.30
CA LYS A 70 -9.15 -0.42 5.29
C LYS A 70 -8.76 0.71 4.34
N ILE A 71 -9.21 0.60 3.10
CA ILE A 71 -9.00 1.66 2.11
C ILE A 71 -9.61 2.96 2.60
N SER A 72 -10.78 2.90 3.24
CA SER A 72 -11.42 4.10 3.76
C SER A 72 -10.56 4.81 4.80
N THR A 73 -9.86 4.05 5.64
CA THR A 73 -8.96 4.63 6.63
C THR A 73 -7.77 5.31 5.95
N LEU A 74 -7.20 4.64 4.95
CA LEU A 74 -6.08 5.18 4.20
C LEU A 74 -6.48 6.49 3.50
N VAL A 75 -7.63 6.49 2.82
CA VAL A 75 -8.12 7.66 2.12
C VAL A 75 -8.37 8.81 3.09
N SER A 76 -9.05 8.53 4.20
CA SER A 76 -9.35 9.55 5.19
C SER A 76 -8.07 10.17 5.76
N TYR A 77 -7.08 9.35 6.07
CA TYR A 77 -5.82 9.82 6.61
C TYR A 77 -5.08 10.71 5.60
N CYS A 78 -4.98 10.26 4.35
CA CYS A 78 -4.30 11.04 3.32
C CYS A 78 -4.99 12.37 3.05
N LEU A 79 -6.32 12.38 3.03
CA LEU A 79 -7.06 13.62 2.84
C LEU A 79 -6.80 14.61 3.98
N SER A 80 -6.66 14.12 5.21
CA SER A 80 -6.35 14.98 6.33
C SER A 80 -4.96 15.60 6.24
N LEU A 81 -4.07 14.97 5.46
CA LEU A 81 -2.75 15.55 5.17
C LEU A 81 -2.77 16.50 3.98
N GLY A 82 -3.92 16.69 3.35
CA GLY A 82 -4.04 17.49 2.15
C GLY A 82 -3.64 16.75 0.89
N LEU A 83 -3.63 15.41 0.94
CA LEU A 83 -3.22 14.59 -0.18
C LEU A 83 -4.41 13.83 -0.74
N GLY A 84 -4.46 13.68 -2.07
CA GLY A 84 -5.40 12.79 -2.69
C GLY A 84 -4.87 11.35 -2.68
N VAL A 85 -5.73 10.41 -3.06
CA VAL A 85 -5.37 8.99 -3.13
C VAL A 85 -5.76 8.44 -4.48
N GLU A 86 -4.86 7.69 -5.08
CA GLU A 86 -5.14 7.00 -6.33
C GLU A 86 -4.70 5.56 -6.18
N ILE A 87 -5.58 4.64 -6.57
CA ILE A 87 -5.28 3.21 -6.54
C ILE A 87 -5.46 2.67 -7.95
N ASN A 88 -4.45 2.01 -8.46
CA ASN A 88 -4.43 1.48 -9.80
C ASN A 88 -4.12 0.00 -9.80
N ALA A 89 -4.80 -0.74 -10.67
CA ALA A 89 -4.36 -2.09 -11.02
C ALA A 89 -3.37 -1.97 -12.16
N VAL A 90 -2.31 -2.74 -12.08
CA VAL A 90 -1.25 -2.71 -13.10
C VAL A 90 -1.09 -4.11 -13.69
N GLN A 91 -1.17 -4.19 -15.01
CA GLN A 91 -0.91 -5.43 -15.73
C GLN A 91 0.40 -5.27 -16.48
N VAL A 92 1.31 -6.20 -16.28
CA VAL A 92 2.60 -6.19 -16.97
C VAL A 92 2.62 -7.36 -17.95
N ASN A 93 2.84 -7.07 -19.23
CA ASN A 93 2.94 -8.14 -20.22
C ASN A 93 4.38 -8.65 -20.33
N GLN A 94 4.56 -9.67 -21.16
CA GLN A 94 5.88 -10.32 -21.30
C GLN A 94 6.95 -9.42 -21.89
N LYS A 95 6.54 -8.37 -22.59
CA LYS A 95 7.48 -7.42 -23.18
C LYS A 95 7.84 -6.28 -22.23
N GLY A 96 7.37 -6.35 -21.01
CA GLY A 96 7.66 -5.34 -20.01
C GLY A 96 6.77 -4.12 -20.07
N LYS A 97 5.82 -4.08 -20.99
CA LYS A 97 4.87 -2.97 -21.05
C LYS A 97 3.83 -3.13 -19.95
N SER A 98 3.54 -2.04 -19.27
CA SER A 98 2.54 -2.04 -18.21
C SER A 98 1.30 -1.28 -18.66
N ILE A 99 0.14 -1.82 -18.29
CA ILE A 99 -1.14 -1.19 -18.50
C ILE A 99 -1.74 -0.91 -17.15
N LYS A 100 -2.10 0.35 -16.91
CA LYS A 100 -2.71 0.75 -15.64
C LYS A 100 -4.20 0.95 -15.84
N LYS A 101 -4.96 0.48 -14.86
CA LYS A 101 -6.38 0.79 -14.80
C LYS A 101 -6.65 1.43 -13.45
N ASN A 102 -7.21 2.62 -13.49
CA ASN A 102 -7.53 3.33 -12.26
C ASN A 102 -8.76 2.70 -11.60
N LEU A 103 -8.61 2.29 -10.35
CA LEU A 103 -9.70 1.71 -9.57
C LEU A 103 -10.34 2.72 -8.65
N LEU A 104 -9.56 3.69 -8.18
CA LEU A 104 -10.05 4.68 -7.23
C LEU A 104 -9.22 5.94 -7.38
N ARG A 105 -9.90 7.08 -7.41
CA ARG A 105 -9.24 8.37 -7.37
C ARG A 105 -10.07 9.31 -6.52
N ILE A 106 -9.51 9.82 -5.45
CA ILE A 106 -10.18 10.73 -4.54
C ILE A 106 -9.22 11.88 -4.22
N PRO A 107 -9.64 13.14 -4.41
CA PRO A 107 -10.87 13.54 -5.11
C PRO A 107 -10.78 13.25 -6.58
N SER A 108 -11.93 13.02 -7.18
CA SER A 108 -12.02 12.70 -8.62
C SER A 108 -11.85 13.93 -9.50
#